data_65ddcb570efd80f8795043fa9a3f1737
#
_entry.id   65ddcb570efd80f8795043fa9a3f1737
#
_cell.length_a   1.000
_cell.length_b   1.000
_cell.length_c   1.000
_cell.angle_alpha   90.00
_cell.angle_beta   90.00
_cell.angle_gamma   90.00
#
_symmetry.space_group_name_H-M   'P 1'
#
loop_
_entity.id
_entity.type
_entity.pdbx_description
1 polymer ?
#
loop_
_entity_poly.entity_id
_entity_poly.type
_entity_poly.pdbx_seq_one_letter_code
_entity_poly.pdbx_strand_id
1 'polypeptide(L)'
;MKPMFIVSCPIDTYSGYGARARDFVKALIELDEYDVKVLPQRWGQTPWGFIEDHPEWHFLTDYIMNVQNQLPKQPEIWCQITVPNEFQPVGKYNIGLTAGIETTGCHPTWLEGCNKMDLVLTSSTHSKKVFETISFEKQNPQTKQSLGLYKLEKPVEILIEGADLDVYKPQKSEFDLSQIEEDFAYLFVGHWMQGNLGHDRKNVGLLVRLFFEAFKNKKKTPALILKTSTVGTSYMDRNEILKRIDMIRNSVEDARTLPNVYVLQGEFTNEEMNEIYTHNKVKAMINLTKGEGFGRPLLEFSLTKKPIITTNWSGHTDFLNEEFTTLLPGELHQLDDSSVVKDVLMKEFQWFGVDHTASVMAMRDMFTNYKNYKEKATRQAYKSRTEFSFEKMVDQLKGYLDQYIPEFPKEVKLELPKLQLPKLKKVKDAEG
;
A
#
# COMPACT_ATOMS: atom_id res chain seq x y z
N MET A 1 -26.21 -8.59 20.06
CA MET A 1 -25.90 -8.87 18.64
C MET A 1 -24.76 -7.92 18.29
N LYS A 2 -23.67 -8.42 17.68
CA LYS A 2 -22.56 -7.57 17.26
C LYS A 2 -23.02 -6.59 16.17
N PRO A 3 -22.52 -5.34 16.13
CA PRO A 3 -22.80 -4.43 15.03
C PRO A 3 -22.27 -4.98 13.70
N MET A 4 -23.05 -4.84 12.62
CA MET A 4 -22.61 -5.26 11.29
C MET A 4 -21.58 -4.28 10.74
N PHE A 5 -20.40 -4.81 10.39
CA PHE A 5 -19.28 -4.07 9.79
C PHE A 5 -19.02 -4.58 8.37
N ILE A 6 -19.40 -3.80 7.37
CA ILE A 6 -19.13 -4.15 5.97
C ILE A 6 -17.86 -3.45 5.50
N VAL A 7 -16.92 -4.22 4.97
CA VAL A 7 -15.70 -3.72 4.33
C VAL A 7 -15.80 -3.89 2.82
N SER A 8 -15.92 -2.79 2.08
CA SER A 8 -15.89 -2.78 0.62
C SER A 8 -14.47 -2.53 0.15
N CYS A 9 -13.82 -3.53 -0.46
CA CYS A 9 -12.38 -3.48 -0.69
C CYS A 9 -11.90 -4.44 -1.79
N PRO A 10 -10.69 -4.23 -2.34
CA PRO A 10 -10.09 -5.11 -3.34
C PRO A 10 -9.45 -6.36 -2.72
N ILE A 11 -10.19 -7.09 -1.88
CA ILE A 11 -9.72 -8.20 -1.03
C ILE A 11 -9.01 -9.31 -1.81
N ASP A 12 -9.47 -9.58 -3.03
CA ASP A 12 -9.06 -10.72 -3.86
C ASP A 12 -8.11 -10.32 -5.01
N THR A 13 -7.39 -9.19 -4.85
CA THR A 13 -6.49 -8.68 -5.89
C THR A 13 -5.01 -8.77 -5.51
N TYR A 14 -4.15 -8.94 -6.52
CA TYR A 14 -2.68 -8.93 -6.42
C TYR A 14 -2.14 -7.49 -6.37
N SER A 15 -2.63 -6.67 -5.44
CA SER A 15 -2.23 -5.27 -5.32
C SER A 15 -1.85 -4.91 -3.89
N GLY A 16 -1.14 -3.78 -3.71
CA GLY A 16 -0.88 -3.21 -2.39
C GLY A 16 -2.17 -2.88 -1.63
N TYR A 17 -3.21 -2.39 -2.33
CA TYR A 17 -4.53 -2.18 -1.74
C TYR A 17 -5.22 -3.50 -1.36
N GLY A 18 -5.03 -4.57 -2.14
CA GLY A 18 -5.52 -5.92 -1.79
C GLY A 18 -4.83 -6.45 -0.53
N ALA A 19 -3.51 -6.32 -0.43
CA ALA A 19 -2.77 -6.70 0.77
C ALA A 19 -3.23 -5.90 2.00
N ARG A 20 -3.38 -4.57 1.85
CA ARG A 20 -3.91 -3.71 2.91
C ARG A 20 -5.32 -4.11 3.35
N ALA A 21 -6.19 -4.46 2.38
CA ALA A 21 -7.55 -4.91 2.64
C ALA A 21 -7.59 -6.23 3.44
N ARG A 22 -6.75 -7.19 3.07
CA ARG A 22 -6.64 -8.48 3.78
C ARG A 22 -6.18 -8.29 5.21
N ASP A 23 -5.16 -7.47 5.45
CA ASP A 23 -4.68 -7.18 6.81
C ASP A 23 -5.74 -6.47 7.65
N PHE A 24 -6.45 -5.49 7.07
CA PHE A 24 -7.52 -4.77 7.76
C PHE A 24 -8.69 -5.69 8.16
N VAL A 25 -9.12 -6.55 7.24
CA VAL A 25 -10.21 -7.52 7.51
C VAL A 25 -9.76 -8.56 8.53
N LYS A 26 -8.52 -9.09 8.42
CA LYS A 26 -7.93 -9.99 9.43
C LYS A 26 -7.92 -9.35 10.82
N ALA A 27 -7.52 -8.07 10.91
CA ALA A 27 -7.53 -7.33 12.17
C ALA A 27 -8.94 -7.21 12.78
N LEU A 28 -9.97 -6.91 11.98
CA LEU A 28 -11.36 -6.86 12.45
C LEU A 28 -11.87 -8.22 12.93
N ILE A 29 -11.48 -9.31 12.26
CA ILE A 29 -11.83 -10.67 12.66
C ILE A 29 -11.17 -11.02 13.99
N GLU A 30 -9.90 -10.68 14.18
CA GLU A 30 -9.17 -10.93 15.43
C GLU A 30 -9.73 -10.14 16.62
N LEU A 31 -10.23 -8.93 16.40
CA LEU A 31 -10.90 -8.15 17.44
C LEU A 31 -12.19 -8.81 17.93
N ASP A 32 -12.86 -9.57 17.09
CA ASP A 32 -14.11 -10.31 17.40
C ASP A 32 -15.25 -9.45 18.01
N GLU A 33 -15.25 -8.13 17.74
CA GLU A 33 -16.24 -7.19 18.27
C GLU A 33 -17.41 -6.93 17.31
N TYR A 34 -17.25 -7.28 16.02
CA TYR A 34 -18.18 -6.96 14.93
C TYR A 34 -18.67 -8.21 14.20
N ASP A 35 -19.85 -8.11 13.56
CA ASP A 35 -20.29 -9.04 12.51
C ASP A 35 -19.69 -8.58 11.18
N VAL A 36 -18.47 -9.07 10.89
CA VAL A 36 -17.67 -8.64 9.74
C VAL A 36 -18.21 -9.26 8.46
N LYS A 37 -18.39 -8.45 7.43
CA LYS A 37 -18.72 -8.86 6.07
C LYS A 37 -17.83 -8.12 5.06
N VAL A 38 -17.51 -8.78 3.98
CA VAL A 38 -16.64 -8.24 2.92
C VAL A 38 -17.41 -8.14 1.62
N LEU A 39 -17.38 -6.97 1.00
CA LEU A 39 -17.89 -6.73 -0.35
C LEU A 39 -16.69 -6.54 -1.29
N PRO A 40 -16.34 -7.55 -2.11
CA PRO A 40 -15.19 -7.48 -2.99
C PRO A 40 -15.33 -6.42 -4.08
N GLN A 41 -14.26 -5.67 -4.32
CA GLN A 41 -14.15 -4.70 -5.40
C GLN A 41 -12.98 -5.03 -6.32
N ARG A 42 -13.08 -4.67 -7.60
CA ARG A 42 -11.95 -4.72 -8.52
C ARG A 42 -11.00 -3.55 -8.27
N TRP A 43 -9.73 -3.74 -8.62
CA TRP A 43 -8.70 -2.71 -8.54
C TRP A 43 -8.04 -2.53 -9.92
N GLY A 44 -8.62 -1.63 -10.71
CA GLY A 44 -8.15 -1.36 -12.08
C GLY A 44 -7.98 -2.63 -12.91
N GLN A 45 -6.82 -2.79 -13.52
CA GLN A 45 -6.43 -3.96 -14.33
C GLN A 45 -5.67 -5.04 -13.52
N THR A 46 -5.58 -4.91 -12.19
CA THR A 46 -4.85 -5.86 -11.35
C THR A 46 -5.48 -7.26 -11.43
N PRO A 47 -4.69 -8.33 -11.50
CA PRO A 47 -5.19 -9.70 -11.48
C PRO A 47 -6.08 -9.97 -10.27
N TRP A 48 -7.06 -10.82 -10.47
CA TRP A 48 -8.03 -11.29 -9.48
C TRP A 48 -7.79 -12.77 -9.19
N GLY A 49 -8.26 -13.28 -8.04
CA GLY A 49 -8.14 -14.69 -7.66
C GLY A 49 -7.05 -14.92 -6.59
N PHE A 50 -6.60 -13.86 -5.90
CA PHE A 50 -5.58 -13.98 -4.87
C PHE A 50 -5.97 -14.99 -3.77
N ILE A 51 -7.22 -14.97 -3.30
CA ILE A 51 -7.66 -15.84 -2.21
C ILE A 51 -7.65 -17.31 -2.64
N GLU A 52 -8.06 -17.61 -3.89
CA GLU A 52 -8.04 -18.96 -4.43
C GLU A 52 -6.62 -19.52 -4.53
N ASP A 53 -5.67 -18.70 -4.94
CA ASP A 53 -4.27 -19.09 -5.15
C ASP A 53 -3.47 -19.20 -3.83
N HIS A 54 -4.00 -18.67 -2.70
CA HIS A 54 -3.30 -18.57 -1.41
C HIS A 54 -4.11 -19.23 -0.28
N PRO A 55 -3.88 -20.54 0.00
CA PRO A 55 -4.64 -21.31 0.99
C PRO A 55 -4.67 -20.70 2.40
N GLU A 56 -3.61 -20.00 2.79
CA GLU A 56 -3.51 -19.32 4.09
C GLU A 56 -4.53 -18.18 4.26
N TRP A 57 -5.13 -17.71 3.16
CA TRP A 57 -6.18 -16.70 3.15
C TRP A 57 -7.59 -17.23 2.88
N HIS A 58 -7.77 -18.56 2.71
CA HIS A 58 -9.09 -19.17 2.43
C HIS A 58 -10.12 -18.88 3.52
N PHE A 59 -9.71 -18.64 4.77
CA PHE A 59 -10.63 -18.27 5.85
C PHE A 59 -11.44 -17.00 5.55
N LEU A 60 -10.96 -16.10 4.69
CA LEU A 60 -11.69 -14.91 4.29
C LEU A 60 -12.94 -15.20 3.48
N THR A 61 -13.03 -16.37 2.85
CA THR A 61 -14.18 -16.78 2.03
C THR A 61 -15.49 -16.78 2.82
N ASP A 62 -15.43 -17.12 4.11
CA ASP A 62 -16.61 -17.16 5.00
C ASP A 62 -17.19 -15.76 5.28
N TYR A 63 -16.42 -14.72 5.06
CA TYR A 63 -16.82 -13.33 5.27
C TYR A 63 -17.29 -12.64 3.99
N ILE A 64 -17.01 -13.21 2.81
CA ILE A 64 -17.36 -12.62 1.52
C ILE A 64 -18.87 -12.69 1.29
N MET A 65 -19.46 -11.54 1.03
CA MET A 65 -20.88 -11.42 0.70
C MET A 65 -21.14 -11.73 -0.76
N ASN A 66 -22.12 -12.59 -1.01
CA ASN A 66 -22.69 -12.75 -2.34
C ASN A 66 -23.91 -11.81 -2.50
N VAL A 67 -23.62 -10.56 -2.84
CA VAL A 67 -24.66 -9.53 -3.03
C VAL A 67 -24.91 -9.32 -4.51
N GLN A 68 -26.09 -9.73 -4.98
CA GLN A 68 -26.43 -9.57 -6.39
C GLN A 68 -26.90 -8.16 -6.74
N ASN A 69 -27.68 -7.45 -5.88
CA ASN A 69 -28.26 -6.13 -6.22
C ASN A 69 -28.37 -5.14 -5.06
N GLN A 70 -28.63 -5.56 -3.84
CA GLN A 70 -28.82 -4.67 -2.68
C GLN A 70 -28.33 -5.31 -1.38
N LEU A 71 -27.82 -4.46 -0.48
CA LEU A 71 -27.52 -4.91 0.88
C LEU A 71 -28.82 -5.27 1.61
N PRO A 72 -28.83 -6.30 2.46
CA PRO A 72 -30.02 -6.75 3.17
C PRO A 72 -30.56 -5.69 4.15
N LYS A 73 -29.69 -4.87 4.69
CA LYS A 73 -30.01 -3.70 5.52
C LYS A 73 -28.88 -2.67 5.44
N GLN A 74 -29.13 -1.43 5.89
CA GLN A 74 -28.05 -0.49 6.10
C GLN A 74 -27.12 -0.99 7.21
N PRO A 75 -25.80 -1.16 6.95
CA PRO A 75 -24.87 -1.60 7.98
C PRO A 75 -24.68 -0.54 9.06
N GLU A 76 -24.37 -0.99 10.27
CA GLU A 76 -23.98 -0.08 11.34
C GLU A 76 -22.68 0.65 10.97
N ILE A 77 -21.71 -0.08 10.41
CA ILE A 77 -20.42 0.48 10.00
C ILE A 77 -20.13 0.05 8.57
N TRP A 78 -19.70 1.02 7.77
CA TRP A 78 -19.22 0.82 6.41
C TRP A 78 -17.79 1.32 6.32
N CYS A 79 -16.87 0.47 5.88
CA CYS A 79 -15.51 0.87 5.54
C CYS A 79 -15.27 0.64 4.06
N GLN A 80 -14.79 1.65 3.35
CA GLN A 80 -14.37 1.53 1.96
C GLN A 80 -12.87 1.71 1.83
N ILE A 81 -12.19 0.71 1.26
CA ILE A 81 -10.73 0.72 1.03
C ILE A 81 -10.47 0.95 -0.45
N THR A 82 -10.17 2.19 -0.82
CA THR A 82 -9.93 2.62 -2.20
C THR A 82 -9.31 4.03 -2.23
N VAL A 83 -9.17 4.62 -3.42
CA VAL A 83 -8.81 6.04 -3.56
C VAL A 83 -9.97 6.95 -3.13
N PRO A 84 -9.70 8.07 -2.45
CA PRO A 84 -10.75 8.87 -1.80
C PRO A 84 -11.86 9.40 -2.72
N ASN A 85 -11.59 9.69 -3.98
CA ASN A 85 -12.61 10.13 -4.93
C ASN A 85 -13.71 9.09 -5.20
N GLU A 86 -13.49 7.84 -4.84
CA GLU A 86 -14.44 6.74 -4.95
C GLU A 86 -15.24 6.49 -3.67
N PHE A 87 -14.94 7.18 -2.56
CA PHE A 87 -15.62 7.01 -1.30
C PHE A 87 -17.12 7.33 -1.38
N GLN A 88 -17.94 6.38 -0.89
CA GLN A 88 -19.39 6.51 -0.81
C GLN A 88 -19.88 6.15 0.60
N PRO A 89 -20.65 7.03 1.26
CA PRO A 89 -21.22 6.74 2.58
C PRO A 89 -22.45 5.85 2.43
N VAL A 90 -22.38 4.63 2.95
CA VAL A 90 -23.46 3.62 2.87
C VAL A 90 -23.96 3.23 4.26
N GLY A 91 -23.09 3.23 5.26
CA GLY A 91 -23.39 2.86 6.63
C GLY A 91 -24.04 3.95 7.46
N LYS A 92 -24.41 3.61 8.68
CA LYS A 92 -24.77 4.61 9.70
C LYS A 92 -23.51 5.38 10.15
N TYR A 93 -22.35 4.73 10.18
CA TYR A 93 -21.03 5.30 10.36
C TYR A 93 -20.11 4.86 9.22
N ASN A 94 -19.33 5.77 8.64
CA ASN A 94 -18.60 5.54 7.40
C ASN A 94 -17.12 5.83 7.58
N ILE A 95 -16.28 4.85 7.27
CA ILE A 95 -14.81 4.93 7.33
C ILE A 95 -14.25 4.85 5.92
N GLY A 96 -13.42 5.82 5.53
CA GLY A 96 -12.61 5.75 4.31
C GLY A 96 -11.18 5.36 4.63
N LEU A 97 -10.66 4.28 4.04
CA LEU A 97 -9.26 3.89 4.19
C LEU A 97 -8.54 3.98 2.85
N THR A 98 -7.46 4.75 2.81
CA THR A 98 -6.62 4.93 1.62
C THR A 98 -5.15 4.62 1.92
N ALA A 99 -4.41 4.13 0.91
CA ALA A 99 -2.98 3.84 1.05
C ALA A 99 -2.11 5.11 1.17
N GLY A 100 -2.71 6.27 1.00
CA GLY A 100 -2.04 7.55 1.18
C GLY A 100 -1.64 8.24 -0.12
N ILE A 101 -0.77 9.22 0.02
CA ILE A 101 -0.37 10.16 -1.02
C ILE A 101 1.14 10.04 -1.24
N GLU A 102 1.55 10.05 -2.52
CA GLU A 102 2.96 9.95 -2.91
C GLU A 102 3.54 11.28 -3.43
N THR A 103 2.79 12.38 -3.32
CA THR A 103 3.17 13.73 -3.77
C THR A 103 2.90 14.76 -2.68
N THR A 104 3.18 16.02 -2.96
CA THR A 104 2.90 17.14 -2.03
C THR A 104 1.43 17.54 -1.96
N GLY A 105 0.56 16.89 -2.72
CA GLY A 105 -0.87 17.22 -2.74
C GLY A 105 -1.73 16.11 -3.34
N CYS A 106 -3.03 16.34 -3.40
CA CYS A 106 -3.99 15.41 -3.99
C CYS A 106 -5.04 16.17 -4.81
N HIS A 107 -5.76 15.47 -5.68
CA HIS A 107 -6.86 16.06 -6.44
C HIS A 107 -7.99 16.57 -5.54
N PRO A 108 -8.66 17.69 -5.85
CA PRO A 108 -9.78 18.23 -5.04
C PRO A 108 -10.87 17.21 -4.74
N THR A 109 -11.18 16.32 -5.68
CA THR A 109 -12.18 15.25 -5.50
C THR A 109 -11.81 14.26 -4.39
N TRP A 110 -10.53 14.17 -4.01
CA TRP A 110 -10.11 13.35 -2.87
C TRP A 110 -10.59 13.96 -1.55
N LEU A 111 -10.50 15.30 -1.42
CA LEU A 111 -11.08 15.97 -0.25
C LEU A 111 -12.61 15.86 -0.22
N GLU A 112 -13.26 15.91 -1.41
CA GLU A 112 -14.71 15.70 -1.52
C GLU A 112 -15.09 14.30 -1.03
N GLY A 113 -14.34 13.27 -1.42
CA GLY A 113 -14.57 11.91 -0.97
C GLY A 113 -14.30 11.75 0.53
N CYS A 114 -13.19 12.27 1.04
CA CYS A 114 -12.88 12.24 2.47
C CYS A 114 -13.96 12.93 3.30
N ASN A 115 -14.50 14.08 2.86
CA ASN A 115 -15.53 14.82 3.57
C ASN A 115 -16.90 14.12 3.60
N LYS A 116 -17.12 13.08 2.78
CA LYS A 116 -18.32 12.22 2.84
C LYS A 116 -18.25 11.18 3.97
N MET A 117 -17.03 10.86 4.44
CA MET A 117 -16.81 9.86 5.47
C MET A 117 -16.85 10.48 6.86
N ASP A 118 -17.11 9.67 7.89
CA ASP A 118 -17.08 10.13 9.28
C ASP A 118 -15.67 10.07 9.87
N LEU A 119 -14.85 9.13 9.39
CA LEU A 119 -13.44 8.96 9.72
C LEU A 119 -12.66 8.60 8.45
N VAL A 120 -11.48 9.18 8.29
CA VAL A 120 -10.51 8.80 7.23
C VAL A 120 -9.29 8.19 7.88
N LEU A 121 -8.88 7.03 7.37
CA LEU A 121 -7.63 6.35 7.76
C LEU A 121 -6.65 6.41 6.60
N THR A 122 -5.41 6.79 6.90
CA THR A 122 -4.31 6.80 5.93
C THR A 122 -3.08 6.10 6.51
N SER A 123 -2.08 5.79 5.67
CA SER A 123 -0.99 4.89 6.09
C SER A 123 0.17 5.59 6.77
N SER A 124 0.32 6.92 6.66
CA SER A 124 1.54 7.62 7.08
C SER A 124 1.32 9.07 7.51
N THR A 125 2.27 9.57 8.29
CA THR A 125 2.36 10.98 8.70
C THR A 125 2.39 11.93 7.49
N HIS A 126 3.12 11.55 6.43
CA HIS A 126 3.17 12.33 5.19
C HIS A 126 1.76 12.50 4.61
N SER A 127 1.04 11.41 4.41
CA SER A 127 -0.31 11.46 3.83
C SER A 127 -1.30 12.20 4.70
N LYS A 128 -1.28 11.98 6.03
CA LYS A 128 -2.11 12.73 6.98
C LYS A 128 -1.85 14.23 6.86
N LYS A 129 -0.57 14.65 6.88
CA LYS A 129 -0.19 16.06 6.76
C LYS A 129 -0.67 16.68 5.45
N VAL A 130 -0.58 15.98 4.33
CA VAL A 130 -1.07 16.50 3.05
C VAL A 130 -2.57 16.72 3.10
N PHE A 131 -3.36 15.75 3.59
CA PHE A 131 -4.82 15.91 3.72
C PHE A 131 -5.21 17.07 4.65
N GLU A 132 -4.49 17.28 5.75
CA GLU A 132 -4.78 18.35 6.72
C GLU A 132 -4.39 19.75 6.23
N THR A 133 -3.37 19.84 5.37
CA THR A 133 -2.82 21.16 4.98
C THR A 133 -3.28 21.64 3.62
N ILE A 134 -3.66 20.73 2.71
CA ILE A 134 -4.09 21.11 1.36
C ILE A 134 -5.45 21.79 1.40
N SER A 135 -5.60 22.84 0.62
CA SER A 135 -6.88 23.52 0.42
C SER A 135 -7.01 24.03 -1.02
N PHE A 136 -8.23 24.13 -1.49
CA PHE A 136 -8.55 24.62 -2.82
C PHE A 136 -9.53 25.77 -2.74
N GLU A 137 -9.42 26.75 -3.65
CA GLU A 137 -10.43 27.78 -3.76
C GLU A 137 -11.69 27.23 -4.41
N LYS A 138 -12.80 27.29 -3.68
CA LYS A 138 -14.12 26.94 -4.24
C LYS A 138 -14.68 28.14 -4.97
N GLN A 139 -14.98 27.98 -6.26
CA GLN A 139 -15.56 29.03 -7.08
C GLN A 139 -16.96 28.66 -7.54
N ASN A 140 -17.83 29.66 -7.63
CA ASN A 140 -19.13 29.48 -8.28
C ASN A 140 -18.90 29.19 -9.78
N PRO A 141 -19.42 28.10 -10.33
CA PRO A 141 -19.16 27.72 -11.73
C PRO A 141 -19.61 28.76 -12.75
N GLN A 142 -20.67 29.51 -12.44
CA GLN A 142 -21.28 30.49 -13.34
C GLN A 142 -20.64 31.88 -13.19
N THR A 143 -20.51 32.37 -11.95
CA THR A 143 -20.08 33.75 -11.68
C THR A 143 -18.57 33.87 -11.47
N LYS A 144 -17.84 32.73 -11.33
CA LYS A 144 -16.40 32.67 -10.97
C LYS A 144 -16.07 33.37 -9.62
N GLN A 145 -17.06 33.73 -8.85
CA GLN A 145 -16.89 34.33 -7.53
C GLN A 145 -16.35 33.28 -6.56
N SER A 146 -15.38 33.67 -5.74
CA SER A 146 -14.85 32.83 -4.66
C SER A 146 -15.94 32.54 -3.62
N LEU A 147 -16.07 31.26 -3.26
CA LEU A 147 -16.95 30.75 -2.20
C LEU A 147 -16.18 30.38 -0.93
N GLY A 148 -14.88 30.75 -0.88
CA GLY A 148 -13.98 30.40 0.22
C GLY A 148 -13.10 29.19 -0.07
N LEU A 149 -12.37 28.75 0.95
CA LEU A 149 -11.47 27.63 0.85
C LEU A 149 -12.21 26.30 1.11
N TYR A 150 -11.96 25.31 0.27
CA TYR A 150 -12.38 23.94 0.45
C TYR A 150 -11.21 23.11 1.02
N LYS A 151 -11.41 22.48 2.15
CA LYS A 151 -10.42 21.70 2.89
C LYS A 151 -11.04 20.44 3.51
N LEU A 152 -10.22 19.58 4.07
CA LEU A 152 -10.68 18.46 4.88
C LEU A 152 -11.37 18.97 6.15
N GLU A 153 -12.58 18.48 6.42
CA GLU A 153 -13.41 18.83 7.59
C GLU A 153 -13.61 17.63 8.53
N LYS A 154 -13.18 16.45 8.12
CA LYS A 154 -13.34 15.20 8.85
C LYS A 154 -12.04 14.78 9.52
N PRO A 155 -12.10 14.02 10.63
CA PRO A 155 -10.91 13.49 11.25
C PRO A 155 -10.15 12.56 10.29
N VAL A 156 -8.83 12.72 10.26
CA VAL A 156 -7.93 11.83 9.55
C VAL A 156 -6.90 11.27 10.52
N GLU A 157 -6.79 9.94 10.57
CA GLU A 157 -5.87 9.24 11.46
C GLU A 157 -4.92 8.34 10.69
N ILE A 158 -3.76 8.07 11.30
CA ILE A 158 -2.76 7.18 10.71
C ILE A 158 -3.03 5.77 11.23
N LEU A 159 -3.43 4.87 10.33
CA LEU A 159 -3.41 3.45 10.61
C LEU A 159 -2.22 2.84 9.86
N ILE A 160 -1.16 2.49 10.58
CA ILE A 160 0.04 1.90 9.99
C ILE A 160 -0.28 0.61 9.20
N GLU A 161 0.61 0.22 8.30
CA GLU A 161 0.59 -1.14 7.74
C GLU A 161 1.50 -2.00 8.61
N GLY A 162 0.92 -2.97 9.31
CA GLY A 162 1.66 -3.88 10.17
C GLY A 162 2.30 -5.03 9.38
N ALA A 163 3.54 -5.39 9.71
CA ALA A 163 4.17 -6.58 9.17
C ALA A 163 3.88 -7.82 10.03
N ASP A 164 3.61 -8.96 9.36
CA ASP A 164 3.46 -10.26 10.02
C ASP A 164 4.85 -10.76 10.46
N LEU A 165 5.08 -10.82 11.78
CA LEU A 165 6.36 -11.23 12.36
C LEU A 165 6.60 -12.74 12.33
N ASP A 166 5.59 -13.53 12.07
CA ASP A 166 5.72 -14.98 11.89
C ASP A 166 6.25 -15.31 10.50
N VAL A 167 5.96 -14.46 9.54
CA VAL A 167 6.46 -14.56 8.16
C VAL A 167 7.78 -13.81 8.00
N TYR A 168 7.79 -12.49 8.26
CA TYR A 168 8.95 -11.63 8.00
C TYR A 168 9.94 -11.61 9.15
N LYS A 169 10.95 -12.46 9.05
CA LYS A 169 11.99 -12.64 10.07
C LYS A 169 13.29 -13.16 9.45
N PRO A 170 14.43 -13.00 10.11
CA PRO A 170 15.66 -13.62 9.67
C PRO A 170 15.53 -15.16 9.69
N GLN A 171 15.81 -15.79 8.56
CA GLN A 171 15.82 -17.25 8.43
C GLN A 171 16.86 -17.69 7.40
N LYS A 172 17.13 -19.00 7.33
CA LYS A 172 17.90 -19.59 6.24
C LYS A 172 16.96 -19.71 5.04
N SER A 173 17.36 -19.13 3.92
CA SER A 173 16.62 -19.25 2.66
C SER A 173 17.04 -20.49 1.89
N GLU A 174 16.05 -21.14 1.27
CA GLU A 174 16.24 -22.23 0.32
C GLU A 174 15.83 -21.80 -1.10
N PHE A 175 15.48 -20.54 -1.30
CA PHE A 175 15.10 -19.99 -2.60
C PHE A 175 16.27 -20.10 -3.59
N ASP A 176 15.99 -20.53 -4.83
CA ASP A 176 17.04 -20.74 -5.83
C ASP A 176 17.44 -19.44 -6.54
N LEU A 177 18.59 -18.89 -6.17
CA LEU A 177 19.28 -17.81 -6.87
C LEU A 177 20.63 -18.25 -7.43
N SER A 178 20.76 -19.52 -7.83
CA SER A 178 22.01 -20.08 -8.38
C SER A 178 22.47 -19.37 -9.66
N GLN A 179 21.53 -18.82 -10.44
CA GLN A 179 21.82 -18.07 -11.66
C GLN A 179 22.52 -16.72 -11.42
N ILE A 180 22.50 -16.21 -10.20
CA ILE A 180 23.22 -14.98 -9.81
C ILE A 180 24.63 -15.36 -9.45
N GLU A 181 25.62 -14.86 -10.18
CA GLU A 181 27.01 -15.22 -9.98
C GLU A 181 27.65 -14.52 -8.79
N GLU A 182 27.15 -13.31 -8.47
CA GLU A 182 27.72 -12.46 -7.43
C GLU A 182 27.30 -12.89 -6.02
N ASP A 183 28.23 -12.75 -5.05
CA ASP A 183 27.96 -12.98 -3.63
C ASP A 183 27.29 -11.79 -2.93
N PHE A 184 27.19 -10.67 -3.62
CA PHE A 184 26.55 -9.44 -3.12
C PHE A 184 25.54 -8.94 -4.16
N ALA A 185 24.28 -8.94 -3.79
CA ALA A 185 23.24 -8.34 -4.60
C ALA A 185 22.47 -7.27 -3.83
N TYR A 186 22.18 -6.15 -4.51
CA TYR A 186 21.12 -5.23 -4.13
C TYR A 186 19.79 -5.77 -4.65
N LEU A 187 18.74 -5.64 -3.86
CA LEU A 187 17.38 -6.02 -4.23
C LEU A 187 16.51 -4.78 -4.35
N PHE A 188 15.79 -4.66 -5.44
CA PHE A 188 14.66 -3.76 -5.60
C PHE A 188 13.36 -4.55 -5.66
N VAL A 189 12.30 -4.08 -4.97
CA VAL A 189 10.95 -4.65 -5.03
C VAL A 189 9.94 -3.58 -5.35
N GLY A 190 9.19 -3.75 -6.42
CA GLY A 190 8.14 -2.81 -6.82
C GLY A 190 7.82 -2.87 -8.31
N HIS A 191 6.71 -2.25 -8.72
CA HIS A 191 6.33 -2.17 -10.11
C HIS A 191 7.15 -1.11 -10.86
N TRP A 192 7.54 -1.42 -12.10
CA TRP A 192 8.10 -0.43 -13.01
C TRP A 192 6.96 0.31 -13.72
N MET A 193 6.50 1.37 -13.08
CA MET A 193 5.35 2.15 -13.52
C MET A 193 5.59 2.91 -14.83
N GLN A 194 4.53 3.58 -15.35
CA GLN A 194 4.66 4.48 -16.48
C GLN A 194 5.54 5.71 -16.14
N GLY A 195 6.16 6.27 -17.15
CA GLY A 195 7.06 7.42 -17.06
C GLY A 195 8.29 7.22 -17.93
N ASN A 196 8.82 8.31 -18.49
CA ASN A 196 10.11 8.29 -19.16
C ASN A 196 11.23 7.95 -18.17
N LEU A 197 12.45 7.72 -18.67
CA LEU A 197 13.61 7.39 -17.84
C LEU A 197 13.80 8.44 -16.73
N GLY A 198 13.75 7.99 -15.48
CA GLY A 198 13.86 8.86 -14.31
C GLY A 198 12.57 9.63 -13.95
N HIS A 199 11.46 9.34 -14.61
CA HIS A 199 10.17 9.97 -14.36
C HIS A 199 9.08 9.00 -13.89
N ASP A 200 9.34 7.69 -13.82
CA ASP A 200 8.44 6.75 -13.16
C ASP A 200 8.49 6.91 -11.62
N ARG A 201 7.36 6.73 -10.95
CA ARG A 201 7.23 6.96 -9.50
C ARG A 201 8.23 6.14 -8.67
N LYS A 202 8.43 4.88 -9.02
CA LYS A 202 9.38 3.99 -8.32
C LYS A 202 10.83 4.22 -8.74
N ASN A 203 11.04 5.04 -9.78
CA ASN A 203 12.35 5.47 -10.27
C ASN A 203 13.29 4.32 -10.67
N VAL A 204 12.69 3.22 -11.19
CA VAL A 204 13.41 1.98 -11.49
C VAL A 204 14.44 2.21 -12.60
N GLY A 205 14.06 2.95 -13.64
CA GLY A 205 14.98 3.27 -14.73
C GLY A 205 16.20 4.05 -14.27
N LEU A 206 16.01 5.05 -13.40
CA LEU A 206 17.11 5.80 -12.82
C LEU A 206 17.97 4.92 -11.90
N LEU A 207 17.35 4.05 -11.10
CA LEU A 207 18.08 3.09 -10.27
C LEU A 207 19.03 2.24 -11.10
N VAL A 208 18.55 1.65 -12.20
CA VAL A 208 19.38 0.86 -13.12
C VAL A 208 20.52 1.70 -13.71
N ARG A 209 20.22 2.92 -14.13
CA ARG A 209 21.25 3.85 -14.67
C ARG A 209 22.32 4.16 -13.65
N LEU A 210 21.94 4.57 -12.44
CA LEU A 210 22.89 4.92 -11.38
C LEU A 210 23.68 3.71 -10.88
N PHE A 211 23.08 2.52 -10.89
CA PHE A 211 23.77 1.28 -10.58
C PHE A 211 24.87 0.98 -11.60
N PHE A 212 24.60 1.12 -12.90
CA PHE A 212 25.62 0.99 -13.94
C PHE A 212 26.73 2.04 -13.74
N GLU A 213 26.40 3.30 -13.51
CA GLU A 213 27.40 4.36 -13.27
C GLU A 213 28.22 4.12 -11.99
N ALA A 214 27.62 3.52 -10.97
CA ALA A 214 28.33 3.21 -9.72
C ALA A 214 29.41 2.15 -9.93
N PHE A 215 29.18 1.16 -10.79
CA PHE A 215 30.01 -0.02 -10.86
C PHE A 215 30.63 -0.31 -12.25
N LYS A 216 30.41 0.57 -13.26
CA LYS A 216 31.07 0.41 -14.57
C LYS A 216 32.60 0.33 -14.43
N ASN A 217 33.21 -0.50 -15.26
CA ASN A 217 34.66 -0.68 -15.36
C ASN A 217 35.35 -1.14 -14.05
N LYS A 218 34.60 -1.77 -13.12
CA LYS A 218 35.16 -2.34 -11.89
C LYS A 218 35.43 -3.83 -12.08
N LYS A 219 36.52 -4.35 -11.48
CA LYS A 219 36.86 -5.78 -11.51
C LYS A 219 35.91 -6.63 -10.65
N LYS A 220 35.45 -6.09 -9.54
CA LYS A 220 34.49 -6.73 -8.63
C LYS A 220 33.27 -5.82 -8.50
N THR A 221 32.14 -6.36 -8.82
CA THR A 221 30.86 -5.63 -8.82
C THR A 221 29.82 -6.41 -8.01
N PRO A 222 28.85 -5.72 -7.39
CA PRO A 222 27.63 -6.38 -6.92
C PRO A 222 26.70 -6.67 -8.11
N ALA A 223 25.65 -7.47 -7.87
CA ALA A 223 24.50 -7.57 -8.74
C ALA A 223 23.38 -6.61 -8.30
N LEU A 224 22.45 -6.31 -9.23
CA LEU A 224 21.17 -5.72 -8.93
C LEU A 224 20.07 -6.71 -9.32
N ILE A 225 19.24 -7.10 -8.36
CA ILE A 225 18.06 -7.93 -8.59
C ILE A 225 16.83 -7.02 -8.60
N LEU A 226 16.09 -7.04 -9.69
CA LEU A 226 14.82 -6.33 -9.83
C LEU A 226 13.66 -7.34 -9.68
N LYS A 227 13.04 -7.42 -8.51
CA LYS A 227 11.72 -8.05 -8.36
C LYS A 227 10.70 -7.02 -8.81
N THR A 228 10.34 -7.10 -10.08
CA THR A 228 9.52 -6.08 -10.72
C THR A 228 8.61 -6.66 -11.78
N SER A 229 7.51 -5.96 -12.03
CA SER A 229 6.60 -6.18 -13.14
C SER A 229 6.13 -4.84 -13.69
N THR A 230 5.50 -4.83 -14.85
CA THR A 230 4.75 -3.69 -15.37
C THR A 230 3.32 -3.73 -14.83
N VAL A 231 2.33 -4.03 -15.67
CA VAL A 231 0.92 -4.21 -15.25
C VAL A 231 0.65 -5.65 -14.80
N GLY A 232 1.37 -6.62 -15.40
CA GLY A 232 1.21 -8.05 -15.13
C GLY A 232 2.54 -8.77 -15.07
N THR A 233 2.48 -10.10 -14.99
CA THR A 233 3.63 -11.00 -14.88
C THR A 233 3.79 -11.90 -16.09
N SER A 234 3.23 -11.51 -17.25
CA SER A 234 3.32 -12.27 -18.48
C SER A 234 4.74 -12.26 -19.07
N TYR A 235 4.99 -13.20 -19.98
CA TYR A 235 6.24 -13.24 -20.75
C TYR A 235 6.48 -11.95 -21.55
N MET A 236 5.41 -11.29 -22.01
CA MET A 236 5.51 -10.02 -22.73
C MET A 236 5.96 -8.88 -21.80
N ASP A 237 5.44 -8.83 -20.57
CA ASP A 237 5.85 -7.86 -19.55
C ASP A 237 7.35 -8.02 -19.22
N ARG A 238 7.81 -9.27 -19.08
CA ARG A 238 9.23 -9.55 -18.85
C ARG A 238 10.11 -9.03 -20.00
N ASN A 239 9.72 -9.29 -21.26
CA ASN A 239 10.47 -8.81 -22.40
C ASN A 239 10.53 -7.28 -22.47
N GLU A 240 9.45 -6.60 -22.10
CA GLU A 240 9.43 -5.15 -22.03
C GLU A 240 10.42 -4.62 -20.97
N ILE A 241 10.47 -5.23 -19.81
CA ILE A 241 11.44 -4.87 -18.75
C ILE A 241 12.87 -5.08 -19.24
N LEU A 242 13.16 -6.21 -19.88
CA LEU A 242 14.49 -6.50 -20.41
C LEU A 242 14.91 -5.49 -21.48
N LYS A 243 14.00 -5.10 -22.39
CA LYS A 243 14.26 -4.05 -23.39
C LYS A 243 14.58 -2.70 -22.73
N ARG A 244 13.86 -2.32 -21.69
CA ARG A 244 14.14 -1.07 -20.94
C ARG A 244 15.54 -1.11 -20.31
N ILE A 245 15.92 -2.23 -19.70
CA ILE A 245 17.27 -2.41 -19.15
C ILE A 245 18.33 -2.30 -20.24
N ASP A 246 18.13 -2.94 -21.39
CA ASP A 246 19.07 -2.90 -22.52
C ASP A 246 19.21 -1.48 -23.11
N MET A 247 18.12 -0.73 -23.22
CA MET A 247 18.18 0.67 -23.63
C MET A 247 19.03 1.51 -22.67
N ILE A 248 18.84 1.31 -21.36
CA ILE A 248 19.64 2.02 -20.34
C ILE A 248 21.11 1.58 -20.43
N ARG A 249 21.37 0.27 -20.53
CA ARG A 249 22.73 -0.29 -20.70
C ARG A 249 23.47 0.34 -21.87
N ASN A 250 22.83 0.44 -23.01
CA ASN A 250 23.41 1.01 -24.23
C ASN A 250 23.61 2.52 -24.17
N SER A 251 22.97 3.21 -23.23
CA SER A 251 23.12 4.66 -23.02
C SER A 251 24.24 5.04 -22.04
N VAL A 252 24.92 4.05 -21.43
CA VAL A 252 26.03 4.33 -20.48
C VAL A 252 27.31 4.57 -21.27
N GLU A 253 27.78 5.82 -21.22
CA GLU A 253 29.01 6.24 -21.90
C GLU A 253 30.28 5.68 -21.21
N ASP A 254 31.36 5.52 -21.94
CA ASP A 254 32.66 5.06 -21.46
C ASP A 254 32.66 3.72 -20.70
N ALA A 255 31.66 2.88 -20.95
CA ALA A 255 31.56 1.59 -20.31
C ALA A 255 32.24 0.50 -21.16
N ARG A 256 33.34 -0.08 -20.61
CA ARG A 256 33.97 -1.30 -21.15
C ARG A 256 33.32 -2.56 -20.55
N THR A 257 32.94 -2.48 -19.29
CA THR A 257 32.22 -3.54 -18.56
C THR A 257 31.17 -2.90 -17.68
N LEU A 258 30.01 -3.57 -17.54
CA LEU A 258 28.92 -3.16 -16.68
C LEU A 258 28.57 -4.27 -15.68
N PRO A 259 28.09 -3.95 -14.48
CA PRO A 259 27.60 -4.94 -13.53
C PRO A 259 26.34 -5.65 -14.04
N ASN A 260 26.05 -6.81 -13.51
CA ASN A 260 24.87 -7.58 -13.89
C ASN A 260 23.60 -7.03 -13.21
N VAL A 261 22.50 -7.02 -14.02
CA VAL A 261 21.15 -6.73 -13.54
C VAL A 261 20.27 -7.95 -13.89
N TYR A 262 19.65 -8.51 -12.88
CA TYR A 262 18.78 -9.68 -12.98
C TYR A 262 17.32 -9.28 -12.78
N VAL A 263 16.42 -9.90 -13.51
CA VAL A 263 14.97 -9.69 -13.37
C VAL A 263 14.35 -10.92 -12.75
N LEU A 264 13.75 -10.73 -11.58
CA LEU A 264 12.94 -11.71 -10.90
C LEU A 264 11.47 -11.33 -11.09
N GLN A 265 10.76 -12.08 -11.92
CA GLN A 265 9.37 -11.83 -12.26
C GLN A 265 8.51 -13.03 -11.86
N GLY A 266 7.34 -12.76 -11.35
CA GLY A 266 6.37 -13.75 -10.90
C GLY A 266 5.57 -13.21 -9.72
N GLU A 267 4.50 -13.92 -9.40
CA GLU A 267 3.82 -13.76 -8.11
C GLU A 267 4.48 -14.69 -7.10
N PHE A 268 4.68 -14.20 -5.89
CA PHE A 268 5.32 -14.90 -4.80
C PHE A 268 4.47 -14.80 -3.54
N THR A 269 4.44 -15.87 -2.76
CA THR A 269 3.83 -15.83 -1.43
C THR A 269 4.65 -14.94 -0.49
N ASN A 270 4.08 -14.60 0.65
CA ASN A 270 4.80 -13.81 1.66
C ASN A 270 6.04 -14.57 2.19
N GLU A 271 5.95 -15.88 2.33
CA GLU A 271 7.05 -16.77 2.74
C GLU A 271 8.16 -16.78 1.69
N GLU A 272 7.83 -16.95 0.41
CA GLU A 272 8.80 -16.87 -0.69
C GLU A 272 9.46 -15.48 -0.77
N MET A 273 8.68 -14.41 -0.56
CA MET A 273 9.25 -13.06 -0.48
C MET A 273 10.22 -12.94 0.69
N ASN A 274 9.91 -13.50 1.87
CA ASN A 274 10.85 -13.51 2.98
C ASN A 274 12.09 -14.36 2.68
N GLU A 275 11.96 -15.47 1.96
CA GLU A 275 13.13 -16.25 1.51
C GLU A 275 14.01 -15.45 0.56
N ILE A 276 13.43 -14.72 -0.40
CA ILE A 276 14.19 -13.80 -1.26
C ILE A 276 14.91 -12.75 -0.42
N TYR A 277 14.20 -12.12 0.54
CA TYR A 277 14.78 -11.10 1.42
C TYR A 277 15.93 -11.65 2.27
N THR A 278 15.79 -12.87 2.79
CA THR A 278 16.77 -13.47 3.68
C THR A 278 17.91 -14.21 2.96
N HIS A 279 17.76 -14.45 1.64
CA HIS A 279 18.76 -15.17 0.85
C HIS A 279 20.17 -14.58 1.04
N ASN A 280 21.19 -15.46 1.14
CA ASN A 280 22.55 -15.06 1.49
C ASN A 280 23.24 -14.15 0.46
N LYS A 281 22.87 -14.21 -0.82
CA LYS A 281 23.36 -13.31 -1.89
C LYS A 281 22.72 -11.93 -1.81
N VAL A 282 21.46 -11.81 -1.36
CA VAL A 282 20.78 -10.53 -1.15
C VAL A 282 21.33 -9.87 0.11
N LYS A 283 22.11 -8.82 -0.05
CA LYS A 283 22.79 -8.13 1.06
C LYS A 283 22.05 -6.86 1.50
N ALA A 284 21.45 -6.13 0.58
CA ALA A 284 20.78 -4.87 0.86
C ALA A 284 19.57 -4.67 -0.04
N MET A 285 18.58 -3.91 0.43
CA MET A 285 17.52 -3.38 -0.43
C MET A 285 17.87 -1.97 -0.88
N ILE A 286 17.51 -1.64 -2.12
CA ILE A 286 17.63 -0.29 -2.65
C ILE A 286 16.34 0.13 -3.32
N ASN A 287 15.83 1.32 -2.99
CA ASN A 287 14.64 1.89 -3.60
C ASN A 287 14.80 3.41 -3.72
N LEU A 288 14.83 3.92 -4.95
CA LEU A 288 14.97 5.35 -5.23
C LEU A 288 13.60 6.01 -5.50
N THR A 289 12.55 5.52 -4.85
CA THR A 289 11.18 5.99 -5.05
C THR A 289 11.04 7.51 -4.90
N LYS A 290 10.16 8.09 -5.68
CA LYS A 290 9.81 9.52 -5.60
C LYS A 290 8.74 9.81 -4.54
N GLY A 291 8.08 8.77 -4.05
CA GLY A 291 7.09 8.83 -2.97
C GLY A 291 6.42 7.48 -2.74
N GLU A 292 6.14 7.22 -1.48
CA GLU A 292 5.40 6.06 -0.99
C GLU A 292 4.26 6.52 -0.08
N GLY A 293 3.09 5.91 -0.21
CA GLY A 293 2.05 6.06 0.79
C GLY A 293 2.49 5.49 2.14
N PHE A 294 3.13 4.32 2.11
CA PHE A 294 3.75 3.66 3.26
C PHE A 294 5.12 3.05 2.92
N GLY A 295 5.18 2.13 1.95
CA GLY A 295 6.42 1.45 1.58
C GLY A 295 6.56 0.04 2.18
N ARG A 296 5.50 -0.77 2.11
CA ARG A 296 5.42 -2.11 2.71
C ARG A 296 6.65 -3.00 2.46
N PRO A 297 7.20 -3.14 1.22
CA PRO A 297 8.39 -3.95 1.00
C PRO A 297 9.63 -3.49 1.78
N LEU A 298 9.75 -2.18 2.04
CA LEU A 298 10.83 -1.63 2.85
C LEU A 298 10.68 -2.02 4.33
N LEU A 299 9.44 -2.02 4.86
CA LEU A 299 9.15 -2.48 6.21
C LEU A 299 9.49 -3.97 6.36
N GLU A 300 8.95 -4.80 5.48
CA GLU A 300 9.17 -6.26 5.46
C GLU A 300 10.66 -6.60 5.40
N PHE A 301 11.39 -5.98 4.47
CA PHE A 301 12.83 -6.19 4.34
C PHE A 301 13.60 -5.73 5.58
N SER A 302 13.20 -4.64 6.23
CA SER A 302 13.87 -4.12 7.43
C SER A 302 13.93 -5.14 8.56
N LEU A 303 12.94 -6.04 8.65
CA LEU A 303 12.85 -7.11 9.64
C LEU A 303 13.93 -8.20 9.47
N THR A 304 14.56 -8.29 8.30
CA THR A 304 15.61 -9.28 8.00
C THR A 304 16.99 -8.92 8.55
N LYS A 305 17.14 -7.78 9.22
CA LYS A 305 18.42 -7.25 9.73
C LYS A 305 19.44 -6.97 8.62
N LYS A 306 18.98 -6.63 7.42
CA LYS A 306 19.81 -6.23 6.28
C LYS A 306 19.63 -4.75 5.98
N PRO A 307 20.67 -4.05 5.52
CA PRO A 307 20.63 -2.61 5.30
C PRO A 307 19.75 -2.22 4.11
N ILE A 308 19.23 -1.01 4.20
CA ILE A 308 18.37 -0.38 3.17
C ILE A 308 19.00 0.93 2.73
N ILE A 309 18.96 1.21 1.42
CA ILE A 309 19.18 2.52 0.81
C ILE A 309 17.85 2.97 0.22
N THR A 310 17.34 4.13 0.64
CA THR A 310 16.10 4.69 0.10
C THR A 310 16.10 6.21 0.22
N THR A 311 15.09 6.88 -0.33
CA THR A 311 14.95 8.33 -0.30
C THR A 311 14.51 8.82 1.08
N ASN A 312 14.91 10.04 1.47
CA ASN A 312 14.50 10.65 2.75
C ASN A 312 13.22 11.48 2.58
N TRP A 313 12.14 10.83 2.13
CA TRP A 313 10.88 11.54 1.92
C TRP A 313 9.68 10.59 1.86
N SER A 314 8.52 11.04 2.38
CA SER A 314 7.20 10.39 2.36
C SER A 314 7.03 9.20 3.34
N GLY A 315 6.05 8.34 3.11
CA GLY A 315 5.50 7.42 4.12
C GLY A 315 6.49 6.46 4.77
N HIS A 316 7.51 6.00 4.06
CA HIS A 316 8.47 5.05 4.65
C HIS A 316 9.42 5.69 5.68
N THR A 317 9.48 7.01 5.77
CA THR A 317 10.27 7.70 6.81
C THR A 317 9.63 7.59 8.21
N ASP A 318 8.38 7.14 8.31
CA ASP A 318 7.74 6.90 9.60
C ASP A 318 8.39 5.72 10.35
N PHE A 319 8.80 4.69 9.64
CA PHE A 319 9.40 3.50 10.24
C PHE A 319 10.92 3.38 10.02
N LEU A 320 11.49 3.95 8.96
CA LEU A 320 12.92 3.94 8.72
C LEU A 320 13.60 5.11 9.44
N ASN A 321 14.52 4.76 10.34
CA ASN A 321 15.27 5.76 11.10
C ASN A 321 16.57 6.13 10.38
N GLU A 322 16.88 7.43 10.27
CA GLU A 322 18.07 7.95 9.59
C GLU A 322 19.40 7.52 10.23
N GLU A 323 19.40 7.22 11.53
CA GLU A 323 20.60 6.70 12.21
C GLU A 323 20.91 5.26 11.82
N PHE A 324 19.89 4.47 11.43
CA PHE A 324 20.00 3.05 11.18
C PHE A 324 19.89 2.65 9.71
N THR A 325 19.33 3.57 8.88
CA THR A 325 19.04 3.36 7.47
C THR A 325 19.75 4.42 6.63
N THR A 326 20.17 4.08 5.42
CA THR A 326 20.74 5.06 4.50
C THR A 326 19.60 5.79 3.77
N LEU A 327 19.20 6.94 4.32
CA LEU A 327 18.22 7.84 3.71
C LEU A 327 18.94 8.86 2.83
N LEU A 328 18.66 8.81 1.53
CA LEU A 328 19.32 9.64 0.53
C LEU A 328 18.73 11.05 0.49
N PRO A 329 19.58 12.09 0.40
CA PRO A 329 19.13 13.46 0.20
C PRO A 329 18.56 13.67 -1.22
N GLY A 330 17.85 14.78 -1.40
CA GLY A 330 17.30 15.19 -2.68
C GLY A 330 16.42 16.42 -2.54
N GLU A 331 15.68 16.74 -3.59
CA GLU A 331 14.84 17.93 -3.68
C GLU A 331 13.46 17.59 -4.26
N LEU A 332 12.48 18.46 -4.04
CA LEU A 332 11.16 18.33 -4.62
C LEU A 332 11.15 18.89 -6.04
N HIS A 333 10.59 18.12 -6.98
CA HIS A 333 10.43 18.48 -8.38
C HIS A 333 8.98 18.30 -8.82
N GLN A 334 8.52 19.13 -9.74
CA GLN A 334 7.22 18.92 -10.39
C GLN A 334 7.19 17.60 -11.15
N LEU A 335 6.01 17.03 -11.28
CA LEU A 335 5.81 15.82 -12.05
C LEU A 335 6.03 16.10 -13.54
N ASP A 336 6.71 15.15 -14.21
CA ASP A 336 6.81 15.13 -15.67
C ASP A 336 5.48 14.72 -16.30
N ASP A 337 5.16 15.24 -17.49
CA ASP A 337 3.92 14.94 -18.19
C ASP A 337 3.73 13.43 -18.43
N SER A 338 4.83 12.67 -18.64
CA SER A 338 4.80 11.22 -18.83
C SER A 338 4.37 10.43 -17.58
N SER A 339 4.41 11.07 -16.41
CA SER A 339 4.10 10.47 -15.11
C SER A 339 2.69 10.80 -14.61
N VAL A 340 2.03 11.76 -15.24
CA VAL A 340 0.71 12.23 -14.82
C VAL A 340 -0.32 11.09 -14.96
N VAL A 341 -1.07 10.88 -13.88
CA VAL A 341 -2.23 9.98 -13.86
C VAL A 341 -3.44 10.81 -13.49
N LYS A 342 -4.44 10.84 -14.39
CA LYS A 342 -5.64 11.63 -14.19
C LYS A 342 -6.25 11.39 -12.80
N ASP A 343 -6.55 12.49 -12.10
CA ASP A 343 -7.20 12.52 -10.78
C ASP A 343 -6.42 11.82 -9.64
N VAL A 344 -5.15 11.40 -9.91
CA VAL A 344 -4.28 10.72 -8.92
C VAL A 344 -2.93 11.42 -8.81
N LEU A 345 -2.15 11.48 -9.91
CA LEU A 345 -0.85 12.13 -9.95
C LEU A 345 -0.94 13.37 -10.85
N MET A 346 -1.00 14.53 -10.24
CA MET A 346 -1.24 15.80 -10.93
C MET A 346 0.06 16.57 -11.11
N LYS A 347 0.18 17.25 -12.25
CA LYS A 347 1.37 18.02 -12.64
C LYS A 347 1.68 19.19 -11.68
N GLU A 348 0.65 19.75 -11.05
CA GLU A 348 0.77 20.89 -10.14
C GLU A 348 1.50 20.56 -8.84
N PHE A 349 1.58 19.28 -8.49
CA PHE A 349 2.23 18.82 -7.27
C PHE A 349 3.68 18.42 -7.53
N GLN A 350 4.38 18.14 -6.45
CA GLN A 350 5.78 17.76 -6.46
C GLN A 350 5.96 16.38 -5.84
N TRP A 351 7.02 15.73 -6.23
CA TRP A 351 7.54 14.53 -5.60
C TRP A 351 9.05 14.62 -5.45
N PHE A 352 9.63 13.65 -4.76
CA PHE A 352 11.04 13.72 -4.41
C PHE A 352 11.94 13.23 -5.54
N GLY A 353 12.93 14.05 -5.90
CA GLY A 353 14.04 13.69 -6.78
C GLY A 353 15.29 13.44 -5.96
N VAL A 354 15.79 12.22 -5.98
CA VAL A 354 16.98 11.82 -5.21
C VAL A 354 18.25 12.44 -5.80
N ASP A 355 19.22 12.79 -4.93
CA ASP A 355 20.57 13.19 -5.39
C ASP A 355 21.30 11.99 -6.01
N HIS A 356 21.68 12.13 -7.27
CA HIS A 356 22.33 11.08 -8.05
C HIS A 356 23.73 10.74 -7.52
N THR A 357 24.50 11.75 -7.15
CA THR A 357 25.85 11.58 -6.63
C THR A 357 25.83 10.86 -5.29
N ALA A 358 24.98 11.32 -4.38
CA ALA A 358 24.79 10.65 -3.09
C ALA A 358 24.33 9.19 -3.27
N SER A 359 23.45 8.90 -4.24
CA SER A 359 22.99 7.54 -4.55
C SER A 359 24.14 6.63 -5.00
N VAL A 360 24.98 7.10 -5.92
CA VAL A 360 26.15 6.38 -6.41
C VAL A 360 27.16 6.14 -5.28
N MET A 361 27.42 7.15 -4.47
CA MET A 361 28.33 7.06 -3.34
C MET A 361 27.82 6.08 -2.29
N ALA A 362 26.55 6.13 -1.93
CA ALA A 362 25.94 5.22 -0.95
C ALA A 362 26.00 3.75 -1.40
N MET A 363 25.72 3.47 -2.69
CA MET A 363 25.88 2.10 -3.21
C MET A 363 27.33 1.63 -3.15
N ARG A 364 28.30 2.44 -3.52
CA ARG A 364 29.73 2.07 -3.48
C ARG A 364 30.20 1.86 -2.05
N ASP A 365 29.84 2.73 -1.14
CA ASP A 365 30.24 2.66 0.25
C ASP A 365 29.64 1.45 0.96
N MET A 366 28.34 1.20 0.78
CA MET A 366 27.68 0.03 1.34
C MET A 366 28.26 -1.30 0.81
N PHE A 367 28.60 -1.38 -0.47
CA PHE A 367 29.25 -2.56 -1.05
C PHE A 367 30.64 -2.80 -0.43
N THR A 368 31.40 -1.74 -0.16
CA THR A 368 32.76 -1.81 0.38
C THR A 368 32.76 -2.04 1.90
N ASN A 369 31.89 -1.36 2.62
CA ASN A 369 31.86 -1.28 4.09
C ASN A 369 30.64 -1.97 4.71
N TYR A 370 30.13 -3.01 4.07
CA TYR A 370 28.85 -3.69 4.38
C TYR A 370 28.65 -3.99 5.89
N LYS A 371 29.71 -4.38 6.59
CA LYS A 371 29.64 -4.76 8.02
C LYS A 371 29.06 -3.63 8.87
N ASN A 372 29.48 -2.39 8.61
CA ASN A 372 29.01 -1.20 9.37
C ASN A 372 27.52 -0.97 9.19
N TYR A 373 27.02 -1.19 7.97
CA TYR A 373 25.60 -1.05 7.66
C TYR A 373 24.76 -2.16 8.26
N LYS A 374 25.27 -3.39 8.30
CA LYS A 374 24.58 -4.54 8.89
C LYS A 374 24.37 -4.38 10.40
N GLU A 375 25.32 -3.79 11.12
CA GLU A 375 25.16 -3.49 12.55
C GLU A 375 24.02 -2.51 12.80
N LYS A 376 23.93 -1.43 12.02
CA LYS A 376 22.84 -0.46 12.07
C LYS A 376 21.49 -1.10 11.70
N ALA A 377 21.45 -1.92 10.66
CA ALA A 377 20.23 -2.61 10.23
C ALA A 377 19.63 -3.52 11.31
N THR A 378 20.43 -4.04 12.24
CA THR A 378 19.92 -4.79 13.39
C THR A 378 19.09 -3.93 14.33
N ARG A 379 19.47 -2.66 14.53
CA ARG A 379 18.69 -1.69 15.32
C ARG A 379 17.42 -1.28 14.60
N GLN A 380 17.50 -1.09 13.27
CA GLN A 380 16.32 -0.83 12.45
C GLN A 380 15.31 -1.97 12.56
N ALA A 381 15.74 -3.22 12.46
CA ALA A 381 14.87 -4.37 12.60
C ALA A 381 14.18 -4.44 13.98
N TYR A 382 14.85 -4.02 15.04
CA TYR A 382 14.25 -3.94 16.36
C TYR A 382 13.12 -2.89 16.39
N LYS A 383 13.37 -1.67 15.88
CA LYS A 383 12.34 -0.62 15.78
C LYS A 383 11.14 -1.10 14.96
N SER A 384 11.37 -1.63 13.76
CA SER A 384 10.29 -2.11 12.88
C SER A 384 9.45 -3.20 13.56
N ARG A 385 10.08 -4.16 14.25
CA ARG A 385 9.40 -5.23 14.99
C ARG A 385 8.54 -4.72 16.14
N THR A 386 9.02 -3.72 16.88
CA THR A 386 8.33 -3.26 18.11
C THR A 386 7.24 -2.24 17.83
N GLU A 387 7.35 -1.48 16.74
CA GLU A 387 6.46 -0.35 16.46
C GLU A 387 5.53 -0.58 15.26
N PHE A 388 5.90 -1.51 14.33
CA PHE A 388 5.21 -1.70 13.06
C PHE A 388 4.86 -3.17 12.79
N SER A 389 4.56 -3.94 13.84
CA SER A 389 4.02 -5.29 13.69
C SER A 389 2.52 -5.27 13.37
N PHE A 390 2.00 -6.41 12.91
CA PHE A 390 0.57 -6.58 12.67
C PHE A 390 -0.24 -6.36 13.96
N GLU A 391 0.23 -6.86 15.12
CA GLU A 391 -0.42 -6.66 16.40
C GLU A 391 -0.49 -5.18 16.78
N LYS A 392 0.56 -4.39 16.47
CA LYS A 392 0.54 -2.93 16.69
C LYS A 392 -0.49 -2.23 15.81
N MET A 393 -0.67 -2.68 14.58
CA MET A 393 -1.74 -2.18 13.72
C MET A 393 -3.12 -2.54 14.30
N VAL A 394 -3.31 -3.76 14.81
CA VAL A 394 -4.57 -4.19 15.45
C VAL A 394 -4.87 -3.34 16.69
N ASP A 395 -3.89 -3.14 17.58
CA ASP A 395 -4.02 -2.28 18.77
C ASP A 395 -4.44 -0.85 18.39
N GLN A 396 -3.79 -0.30 17.37
CA GLN A 396 -4.07 1.05 16.87
C GLN A 396 -5.47 1.15 16.26
N LEU A 397 -5.85 0.17 15.42
CA LEU A 397 -7.18 0.09 14.86
C LEU A 397 -8.24 0.04 15.94
N LYS A 398 -8.08 -0.85 16.95
CA LYS A 398 -9.00 -0.94 18.07
C LYS A 398 -9.16 0.40 18.76
N GLY A 399 -8.06 1.10 19.06
CA GLY A 399 -8.11 2.43 19.69
C GLY A 399 -8.95 3.43 18.90
N TYR A 400 -8.84 3.44 17.56
CA TYR A 400 -9.65 4.32 16.73
C TYR A 400 -11.12 3.90 16.67
N LEU A 401 -11.40 2.60 16.57
CA LEU A 401 -12.79 2.13 16.59
C LEU A 401 -13.47 2.47 17.90
N ASP A 402 -12.81 2.28 19.03
CA ASP A 402 -13.33 2.64 20.36
C ASP A 402 -13.55 4.16 20.54
N GLN A 403 -12.68 4.98 19.94
CA GLN A 403 -12.73 6.44 20.04
C GLN A 403 -13.80 7.07 19.16
N TYR A 404 -13.97 6.57 17.94
CA TYR A 404 -14.73 7.27 16.89
C TYR A 404 -16.09 6.65 16.59
N ILE A 405 -16.26 5.34 16.80
CA ILE A 405 -17.54 4.69 16.48
C ILE A 405 -18.56 4.95 17.59
N PRO A 406 -19.74 5.50 17.27
CA PRO A 406 -20.78 5.73 18.26
C PRO A 406 -21.45 4.42 18.69
N GLU A 407 -22.06 4.42 19.87
CA GLU A 407 -22.97 3.33 20.25
C GLU A 407 -24.20 3.30 19.33
N PHE A 408 -24.48 2.13 18.76
CA PHE A 408 -25.68 1.94 17.95
C PHE A 408 -26.87 1.50 18.79
N PRO A 409 -28.08 2.07 18.54
CA PRO A 409 -29.29 1.61 19.22
C PRO A 409 -29.53 0.12 18.98
N LYS A 410 -29.81 -0.64 20.05
CA LYS A 410 -30.18 -2.05 19.88
C LYS A 410 -31.55 -2.13 19.21
N GLU A 411 -31.64 -2.95 18.15
CA GLU A 411 -32.93 -3.23 17.51
C GLU A 411 -33.86 -3.89 18.54
N VAL A 412 -34.93 -3.19 18.90
CA VAL A 412 -36.00 -3.77 19.70
C VAL A 412 -36.95 -4.48 18.75
N LYS A 413 -37.01 -5.82 18.82
CA LYS A 413 -38.07 -6.57 18.14
C LYS A 413 -39.40 -6.17 18.75
N LEU A 414 -40.16 -5.35 18.05
CA LEU A 414 -41.55 -5.08 18.40
C LEU A 414 -42.34 -6.36 18.14
N GLU A 415 -42.63 -7.12 19.20
CA GLU A 415 -43.65 -8.17 19.14
C GLU A 415 -45.02 -7.47 19.08
N LEU A 416 -45.56 -7.39 17.88
CA LEU A 416 -46.94 -6.93 17.74
C LEU A 416 -47.86 -7.90 18.50
N PRO A 417 -48.76 -7.41 19.39
CA PRO A 417 -49.69 -8.26 20.06
C PRO A 417 -50.52 -9.04 19.01
N LYS A 418 -50.67 -10.35 19.22
CA LYS A 418 -51.49 -11.20 18.36
C LYS A 418 -52.89 -10.63 18.35
N LEU A 419 -53.29 -10.08 17.24
CA LEU A 419 -54.66 -9.64 17.01
C LEU A 419 -55.60 -10.89 17.15
N GLN A 420 -56.37 -10.93 18.24
CA GLN A 420 -57.46 -11.88 18.36
C GLN A 420 -58.63 -11.35 17.53
N LEU A 421 -58.81 -11.82 16.32
CA LEU A 421 -59.96 -11.53 15.51
C LEU A 421 -61.20 -12.13 16.19
N PRO A 422 -62.30 -11.35 16.36
CA PRO A 422 -63.52 -11.88 16.90
C PRO A 422 -64.04 -13.06 16.03
N LYS A 423 -64.43 -14.13 16.69
CA LYS A 423 -65.07 -15.26 15.95
C LYS A 423 -66.35 -14.80 15.31
N LEU A 424 -66.43 -14.83 13.99
CA LEU A 424 -67.67 -14.58 13.24
C LEU A 424 -68.72 -15.62 13.67
N LYS A 425 -69.85 -15.13 14.18
CA LYS A 425 -71.04 -16.01 14.43
C LYS A 425 -71.84 -16.12 13.15
N LYS A 426 -72.11 -17.37 12.73
CA LYS A 426 -72.98 -17.64 11.60
C LYS A 426 -74.40 -17.11 11.92
N VAL A 427 -74.91 -16.16 11.10
CA VAL A 427 -76.31 -15.75 11.18
C VAL A 427 -77.15 -16.90 10.69
N LYS A 428 -78.10 -17.37 11.54
CA LYS A 428 -79.08 -18.37 11.12
C LYS A 428 -80.02 -17.67 10.10
N ASP A 429 -80.18 -18.33 8.95
CA ASP A 429 -81.19 -17.92 7.99
C ASP A 429 -82.55 -17.85 8.69
N ALA A 430 -83.21 -16.68 8.58
CA ALA A 430 -84.59 -16.52 9.01
C ALA A 430 -85.49 -17.18 7.92
N GLU A 431 -86.02 -18.34 8.31
CA GLU A 431 -87.16 -18.87 7.54
C GLU A 431 -88.39 -18.01 7.82
N GLY A 432 -89.02 -17.54 6.73
CA GLY A 432 -90.25 -16.83 6.71
C GLY A 432 -90.60 -16.37 5.31
#